data_7bd3a74e59dcc345f9e39f53bb798c91
#
_entry.id   7bd3a74e59dcc345f9e39f53bb798c91
#
_cell.length_a   1.000
_cell.length_b   1.000
_cell.length_c   1.000
_cell.angle_alpha   90.00
_cell.angle_beta   90.00
_cell.angle_gamma   90.00
#
_symmetry.space_group_name_H-M   'P 1'
#
loop_
_entity.id
_entity.type
_entity.pdbx_description
1 polymer ?
#
loop_
_entity_poly.entity_id
_entity_poly.type
_entity_poly.pdbx_seq_one_letter_code
_entity_poly.pdbx_strand_id
1 'polypeptide(L)'
;KEISALETEITTLDTAAANKATGKLVVTAVLAAQTFNHYIDLQGKIESESVSYVTARSGGGQVKGVFIKRGDVVPKGKLLLKLDDAIQRQAVIAAEQGLETLKTQLSFAKTLYQKQKNLWEQNIGTEVQLISAKNNVELLENQLKTAQEQVKISREQVLFTSVYSDVDGVVEDVNVRVGEIFAGAGQIKIVNTTKLKLTAEVHENYSQRVKTGTKLTIHLPDLQKSIQAPISVVGKIINPNSRSFFIEAKVAADKDLRPNQIALVQILDYSAENAIAIPVNTLQNDETGKYVMVAVNEKGKLIARKRMVTVGEFYKDQLEIKTGLQVGDQIVTEGFQSLYDGQFIVLASK
;
A
#
# COMPACT_ATOMS: atom_id res chain seq x y z
N LYS A 1 -11.32 -92.52 12.72
CA LYS A 1 -11.66 -91.98 11.38
C LYS A 1 -12.52 -90.71 11.45
N GLU A 2 -13.50 -90.69 12.39
CA GLU A 2 -14.33 -89.47 12.55
C GLU A 2 -13.57 -88.26 13.10
N ILE A 3 -12.64 -88.48 14.05
CA ILE A 3 -11.83 -87.38 14.60
C ILE A 3 -10.96 -86.73 13.54
N SER A 4 -10.35 -87.54 12.69
CA SER A 4 -9.52 -87.06 11.59
C SER A 4 -10.32 -86.33 10.47
N ALA A 5 -11.59 -86.67 10.30
CA ALA A 5 -12.46 -85.96 9.37
C ALA A 5 -12.91 -84.60 9.95
N LEU A 6 -13.23 -84.56 11.25
CA LEU A 6 -13.57 -83.35 11.95
C LEU A 6 -12.39 -82.39 12.09
N GLU A 7 -11.19 -82.90 12.32
CA GLU A 7 -9.96 -82.06 12.30
C GLU A 7 -9.68 -81.45 10.93
N THR A 8 -9.96 -82.20 9.85
CA THR A 8 -9.82 -81.67 8.48
C THR A 8 -10.94 -80.70 8.18
N GLU A 9 -12.13 -80.88 8.66
CA GLU A 9 -13.27 -79.97 8.48
C GLU A 9 -13.06 -78.67 9.29
N ILE A 10 -12.53 -78.75 10.49
CA ILE A 10 -12.15 -77.61 11.32
C ILE A 10 -11.02 -76.82 10.65
N THR A 11 -9.98 -77.48 10.12
CA THR A 11 -8.89 -76.86 9.41
C THR A 11 -9.33 -76.17 8.08
N THR A 12 -10.29 -76.76 7.39
CA THR A 12 -10.87 -76.15 6.19
C THR A 12 -11.82 -75.00 6.51
N LEU A 13 -12.56 -75.07 7.60
CA LEU A 13 -13.40 -73.97 8.11
C LEU A 13 -12.57 -72.85 8.71
N ASP A 14 -11.49 -73.15 9.44
CA ASP A 14 -10.55 -72.15 9.95
C ASP A 14 -9.76 -71.47 8.84
N THR A 15 -9.33 -72.21 7.82
CA THR A 15 -8.71 -71.61 6.63
C THR A 15 -9.71 -70.85 5.78
N ALA A 16 -10.99 -71.23 5.75
CA ALA A 16 -12.04 -70.45 5.10
C ALA A 16 -12.45 -69.21 5.93
N ALA A 17 -12.38 -69.29 7.24
CA ALA A 17 -12.61 -68.16 8.17
C ALA A 17 -11.37 -67.25 8.22
N ALA A 18 -10.16 -67.79 8.18
CA ALA A 18 -8.92 -67.00 8.06
C ALA A 18 -8.74 -66.38 6.67
N ASN A 19 -9.33 -66.92 5.61
CA ASN A 19 -9.40 -66.35 4.28
C ASN A 19 -10.52 -65.32 4.07
N LYS A 20 -11.44 -65.14 5.00
CA LYS A 20 -12.11 -63.88 5.22
C LYS A 20 -11.15 -62.99 6.00
N ALA A 21 -10.00 -62.64 5.38
CA ALA A 21 -9.13 -61.57 5.86
C ALA A 21 -10.05 -60.40 6.15
N THR A 22 -10.23 -60.09 7.43
CA THR A 22 -10.96 -58.91 7.84
C THR A 22 -10.22 -57.70 7.27
N GLY A 23 -10.65 -57.26 6.09
CA GLY A 23 -10.05 -56.13 5.42
C GLY A 23 -10.06 -54.93 6.35
N LYS A 24 -8.99 -54.22 6.43
CA LYS A 24 -8.91 -52.99 7.22
C LYS A 24 -9.94 -51.98 6.70
N LEU A 25 -10.79 -51.50 7.59
CA LEU A 25 -11.82 -50.53 7.25
C LEU A 25 -11.14 -49.19 6.96
N VAL A 26 -11.41 -48.60 5.80
CA VAL A 26 -10.82 -47.35 5.33
C VAL A 26 -11.86 -46.47 4.64
N VAL A 27 -11.61 -45.14 4.66
CA VAL A 27 -12.35 -44.18 3.83
C VAL A 27 -11.46 -43.81 2.65
N THR A 28 -12.04 -43.77 1.47
CA THR A 28 -11.32 -43.36 0.25
C THR A 28 -11.96 -42.16 -0.43
N ALA A 29 -11.19 -41.36 -1.12
CA ALA A 29 -11.64 -40.30 -2.00
C ALA A 29 -11.09 -40.51 -3.42
N VAL A 30 -11.95 -40.30 -4.42
CA VAL A 30 -11.53 -40.31 -5.83
C VAL A 30 -10.90 -38.97 -6.17
N LEU A 31 -9.72 -39.02 -6.76
CA LEU A 31 -9.01 -37.82 -7.19
C LEU A 31 -9.61 -37.25 -8.46
N ALA A 32 -9.90 -35.96 -8.43
CA ALA A 32 -10.32 -35.18 -9.57
C ALA A 32 -9.30 -34.08 -9.85
N ALA A 33 -9.20 -33.69 -11.12
CA ALA A 33 -8.47 -32.48 -11.47
C ALA A 33 -9.23 -31.24 -10.96
N GLN A 34 -8.52 -30.36 -10.31
CA GLN A 34 -9.06 -29.10 -9.80
C GLN A 34 -8.05 -27.97 -9.93
N THR A 35 -8.53 -26.72 -9.91
CA THR A 35 -7.63 -25.60 -9.83
C THR A 35 -7.07 -25.48 -8.43
N PHE A 36 -5.75 -25.56 -8.29
CA PHE A 36 -5.06 -25.36 -7.02
C PHE A 36 -4.49 -23.93 -6.99
N ASN A 37 -4.90 -23.18 -5.98
CA ASN A 37 -4.42 -21.81 -5.76
C ASN A 37 -3.69 -21.76 -4.42
N HIS A 38 -2.47 -21.20 -4.45
CA HIS A 38 -1.72 -20.86 -3.26
C HIS A 38 -1.80 -19.36 -3.02
N TYR A 39 -2.02 -18.97 -1.78
CA TYR A 39 -2.09 -17.58 -1.37
C TYR A 39 -1.11 -17.30 -0.26
N ILE A 40 -0.52 -16.11 -0.31
CA ILE A 40 0.24 -15.56 0.80
C ILE A 40 -0.74 -14.72 1.63
N ASP A 41 -1.01 -15.17 2.85
CA ASP A 41 -1.88 -14.49 3.80
C ASP A 41 -1.03 -13.53 4.65
N LEU A 42 -1.37 -12.22 4.63
CA LEU A 42 -0.65 -11.14 5.31
C LEU A 42 -1.62 -10.22 6.03
N GLN A 43 -1.08 -9.46 6.96
CA GLN A 43 -1.74 -8.28 7.50
C GLN A 43 -1.19 -7.03 6.82
N GLY A 44 -2.09 -6.15 6.38
CA GLY A 44 -1.79 -4.84 5.84
C GLY A 44 -2.61 -3.76 6.51
N LYS A 45 -2.42 -2.53 6.08
CA LYS A 45 -3.18 -1.36 6.53
C LYS A 45 -3.58 -0.49 5.35
N ILE A 46 -4.72 0.14 5.48
CA ILE A 46 -5.15 1.18 4.55
C ILE A 46 -4.45 2.48 4.94
N GLU A 47 -3.78 3.11 4.01
CA GLU A 47 -3.12 4.40 4.22
C GLU A 47 -3.64 5.44 3.23
N SER A 48 -3.55 6.72 3.62
CA SER A 48 -3.75 7.81 2.67
C SER A 48 -2.55 7.92 1.74
N GLU A 49 -2.78 8.13 0.44
CA GLU A 49 -1.70 8.47 -0.50
C GLU A 49 -1.07 9.83 -0.19
N SER A 50 -1.79 10.72 0.49
CA SER A 50 -1.38 12.10 0.69
C SER A 50 -1.68 12.55 2.11
N VAL A 51 -0.62 12.73 2.88
CA VAL A 51 -0.65 13.33 4.22
C VAL A 51 0.15 14.63 4.15
N SER A 52 -0.45 15.74 4.55
CA SER A 52 0.20 17.05 4.59
C SER A 52 0.41 17.51 6.03
N TYR A 53 1.66 17.81 6.35
CA TYR A 53 2.01 18.53 7.56
C TYR A 53 2.17 19.99 7.21
N VAL A 54 1.23 20.80 7.69
CA VAL A 54 1.18 22.22 7.37
C VAL A 54 2.35 22.95 8.01
N THR A 55 3.09 23.71 7.21
CA THR A 55 4.24 24.51 7.65
C THR A 55 4.04 25.99 7.32
N ALA A 56 4.65 26.86 8.12
CA ALA A 56 4.68 28.29 7.82
C ALA A 56 5.78 28.61 6.81
N ARG A 57 5.44 29.37 5.76
CA ARG A 57 6.41 29.75 4.70
C ARG A 57 7.44 30.79 5.17
N SER A 58 7.10 31.56 6.20
CA SER A 58 7.95 32.68 6.70
C SER A 58 8.69 32.34 8.00
N GLY A 59 8.94 31.05 8.29
CA GLY A 59 9.65 30.65 9.53
C GLY A 59 8.80 30.67 10.80
N GLY A 60 7.49 30.88 10.70
CA GLY A 60 6.57 30.84 11.83
C GLY A 60 6.24 32.23 12.40
N GLY A 61 5.46 32.25 13.48
CA GLY A 61 5.02 33.47 14.15
C GLY A 61 3.92 33.20 15.18
N GLN A 62 3.56 34.24 15.96
CA GLN A 62 2.47 34.15 16.91
C GLN A 62 1.14 34.02 16.19
N VAL A 63 0.30 33.06 16.63
CA VAL A 63 -1.02 32.82 16.03
C VAL A 63 -2.04 33.87 16.52
N LYS A 64 -2.61 34.58 15.56
CA LYS A 64 -3.68 35.58 15.81
C LYS A 64 -5.08 34.97 15.72
N GLY A 65 -5.24 33.91 14.91
CA GLY A 65 -6.50 33.20 14.77
C GLY A 65 -6.34 31.83 14.15
N VAL A 66 -7.15 30.86 14.59
CA VAL A 66 -7.25 29.50 14.04
C VAL A 66 -8.67 29.34 13.51
N PHE A 67 -8.82 28.90 12.24
CA PHE A 67 -10.10 28.84 11.52
C PHE A 67 -10.54 27.42 11.21
N ILE A 68 -9.88 26.43 11.80
CA ILE A 68 -10.15 25.02 11.63
C ILE A 68 -10.21 24.30 12.97
N LYS A 69 -10.88 23.17 12.97
CA LYS A 69 -10.95 22.23 14.10
C LYS A 69 -10.63 20.82 13.61
N ARG A 70 -10.24 19.95 14.52
CA ARG A 70 -10.10 18.52 14.24
C ARG A 70 -11.40 17.95 13.68
N GLY A 71 -11.31 17.21 12.58
CA GLY A 71 -12.46 16.64 11.87
C GLY A 71 -13.03 17.51 10.74
N ASP A 72 -12.60 18.76 10.60
CA ASP A 72 -13.07 19.62 9.51
C ASP A 72 -12.60 19.11 8.15
N VAL A 73 -13.50 19.13 7.17
CA VAL A 73 -13.16 18.92 5.76
C VAL A 73 -12.63 20.23 5.19
N VAL A 74 -11.43 20.19 4.65
CA VAL A 74 -10.75 21.36 4.09
C VAL A 74 -10.38 21.14 2.64
N PRO A 75 -10.86 21.99 1.73
CA PRO A 75 -10.35 22.00 0.35
C PRO A 75 -8.99 22.71 0.29
N LYS A 76 -8.23 22.40 -0.75
CA LYS A 76 -7.01 23.13 -1.09
C LYS A 76 -7.27 24.62 -1.22
N GLY A 77 -6.42 25.44 -0.60
CA GLY A 77 -6.56 26.90 -0.57
C GLY A 77 -7.44 27.43 0.57
N LYS A 78 -8.01 26.60 1.43
CA LYS A 78 -8.75 27.07 2.62
C LYS A 78 -7.78 27.67 3.63
N LEU A 79 -8.11 28.84 4.18
CA LEU A 79 -7.36 29.45 5.27
C LEU A 79 -7.48 28.59 6.54
N LEU A 80 -6.34 28.21 7.10
CA LEU A 80 -6.24 27.38 8.29
C LEU A 80 -5.99 28.20 9.54
N LEU A 81 -4.99 29.09 9.47
CA LEU A 81 -4.67 30.01 10.55
C LEU A 81 -4.08 31.31 10.03
N LYS A 82 -4.11 32.32 10.86
CA LYS A 82 -3.51 33.64 10.61
C LYS A 82 -2.47 33.92 11.70
N LEU A 83 -1.26 34.27 11.27
CA LEU A 83 -0.20 34.75 12.15
C LEU A 83 -0.33 36.26 12.36
N ASP A 84 0.30 36.78 13.39
CA ASP A 84 0.41 38.24 13.58
C ASP A 84 1.27 38.82 12.44
N ASP A 85 0.70 39.82 11.78
CA ASP A 85 1.25 40.45 10.60
C ASP A 85 1.55 41.93 10.78
N ALA A 86 1.51 42.43 12.04
CA ALA A 86 1.67 43.84 12.33
C ALA A 86 3.00 44.43 11.80
N ILE A 87 4.10 43.74 12.03
CA ILE A 87 5.41 44.17 11.58
C ILE A 87 5.50 44.15 10.04
N GLN A 88 5.00 43.09 9.41
CA GLN A 88 5.03 42.93 7.95
C GLN A 88 4.17 44.01 7.26
N ARG A 89 3.01 44.32 7.80
CA ARG A 89 2.16 45.44 7.30
C ARG A 89 2.87 46.77 7.40
N GLN A 90 3.55 47.03 8.51
CA GLN A 90 4.30 48.26 8.70
C GLN A 90 5.46 48.36 7.68
N ALA A 91 6.14 47.24 7.35
CA ALA A 91 7.16 47.19 6.33
C ALA A 91 6.60 47.50 4.93
N VAL A 92 5.39 47.03 4.60
CA VAL A 92 4.70 47.44 3.36
C VAL A 92 4.47 48.93 3.30
N ILE A 93 3.92 49.53 4.36
CA ILE A 93 3.65 50.97 4.41
C ILE A 93 4.96 51.77 4.20
N ALA A 94 6.04 51.36 4.88
CA ALA A 94 7.34 52.03 4.73
C ALA A 94 7.88 51.94 3.31
N ALA A 95 7.79 50.75 2.68
CA ALA A 95 8.22 50.54 1.31
C ALA A 95 7.38 51.35 0.29
N GLU A 96 6.04 51.44 0.52
CA GLU A 96 5.16 52.24 -0.33
C GLU A 96 5.44 53.75 -0.20
N GLN A 97 5.77 54.26 1.00
CA GLN A 97 6.19 55.64 1.21
C GLN A 97 7.51 55.94 0.49
N GLY A 98 8.50 55.03 0.56
CA GLY A 98 9.75 55.14 -0.19
C GLY A 98 9.51 55.19 -1.70
N LEU A 99 8.62 54.36 -2.23
CA LEU A 99 8.23 54.35 -3.64
C LEU A 99 7.63 55.70 -4.08
N GLU A 100 6.76 56.28 -3.26
CA GLU A 100 6.09 57.54 -3.58
C GLU A 100 7.07 58.70 -3.59
N THR A 101 8.08 58.71 -2.71
CA THR A 101 9.19 59.68 -2.71
C THR A 101 9.96 59.58 -4.02
N LEU A 102 10.32 58.36 -4.50
CA LEU A 102 11.01 58.19 -5.76
C LEU A 102 10.19 58.61 -6.99
N LYS A 103 8.90 58.39 -6.99
CA LYS A 103 7.98 58.89 -8.03
C LYS A 103 8.03 60.41 -8.15
N THR A 104 7.99 61.08 -7.01
CA THR A 104 8.07 62.54 -6.96
C THR A 104 9.40 63.08 -7.49
N GLN A 105 10.53 62.44 -7.07
CA GLN A 105 11.88 62.79 -7.59
C GLN A 105 12.00 62.56 -9.09
N LEU A 106 11.48 61.42 -9.59
CA LEU A 106 11.50 61.13 -11.03
C LEU A 106 10.66 62.13 -11.83
N SER A 107 9.51 62.52 -11.33
CA SER A 107 8.64 63.51 -11.96
C SER A 107 9.38 64.86 -12.10
N PHE A 108 10.06 65.30 -11.04
CA PHE A 108 10.91 66.50 -11.07
C PHE A 108 12.06 66.37 -12.09
N ALA A 109 12.80 65.27 -12.07
CA ALA A 109 13.88 65.00 -12.97
C ALA A 109 13.42 64.99 -14.45
N LYS A 110 12.28 64.39 -14.74
CA LYS A 110 11.68 64.39 -16.08
C LYS A 110 11.31 65.79 -16.52
N THR A 111 10.77 66.60 -15.64
CA THR A 111 10.47 68.00 -15.94
C THR A 111 11.72 68.79 -16.22
N LEU A 112 12.80 68.61 -15.45
CA LEU A 112 14.09 69.30 -15.66
C LEU A 112 14.75 68.85 -16.98
N TYR A 113 14.74 67.54 -17.25
CA TYR A 113 15.24 67.00 -18.51
C TYR A 113 14.52 67.60 -19.74
N GLN A 114 13.18 67.69 -19.67
CA GLN A 114 12.38 68.27 -20.76
C GLN A 114 12.70 69.76 -20.97
N LYS A 115 12.86 70.51 -19.88
CA LYS A 115 13.27 71.93 -19.99
C LYS A 115 14.67 72.06 -20.61
N GLN A 116 15.63 71.25 -20.19
CA GLN A 116 16.98 71.22 -20.72
C GLN A 116 16.99 70.79 -22.19
N LYS A 117 16.17 69.87 -22.59
CA LYS A 117 16.01 69.42 -23.98
C LYS A 117 15.47 70.59 -24.88
N ASN A 118 14.44 71.31 -24.40
CA ASN A 118 13.86 72.43 -25.13
C ASN A 118 14.85 73.59 -25.29
N LEU A 119 15.71 73.85 -24.29
CA LEU A 119 16.78 74.89 -24.41
C LEU A 119 17.85 74.45 -25.41
N TRP A 120 18.27 73.18 -25.39
CA TRP A 120 19.23 72.60 -26.31
C TRP A 120 18.75 72.67 -27.78
N GLU A 121 17.47 72.39 -28.01
CA GLU A 121 16.86 72.52 -29.35
C GLU A 121 16.82 73.93 -29.85
N GLN A 122 16.98 74.97 -28.99
CA GLN A 122 17.11 76.36 -29.29
C GLN A 122 18.60 76.83 -29.38
N ASN A 123 19.55 75.88 -29.36
CA ASN A 123 21.00 76.12 -29.31
C ASN A 123 21.46 76.87 -28.02
N ILE A 124 20.72 76.68 -26.88
CA ILE A 124 21.05 77.29 -25.59
C ILE A 124 21.53 76.19 -24.64
N GLY A 125 22.75 76.37 -24.08
CA GLY A 125 23.31 75.37 -23.12
C GLY A 125 24.34 74.45 -23.73
N THR A 126 24.76 73.44 -22.97
CA THR A 126 25.77 72.45 -23.39
C THR A 126 25.16 71.03 -23.52
N GLU A 127 25.70 70.24 -24.45
CA GLU A 127 25.34 68.88 -24.63
C GLU A 127 25.50 68.03 -23.33
N VAL A 128 26.58 68.33 -22.58
CA VAL A 128 26.88 67.69 -21.30
C VAL A 128 25.75 67.85 -20.27
N GLN A 129 25.11 69.05 -20.23
CA GLN A 129 24.00 69.36 -19.37
C GLN A 129 22.74 68.50 -19.73
N LEU A 130 22.47 68.35 -21.03
CA LEU A 130 21.38 67.53 -21.53
C LEU A 130 21.61 66.07 -21.22
N ILE A 131 22.81 65.54 -21.48
CA ILE A 131 23.19 64.14 -21.18
C ILE A 131 23.07 63.85 -19.65
N SER A 132 23.59 64.79 -18.84
CA SER A 132 23.52 64.68 -17.39
C SER A 132 22.06 64.61 -16.87
N ALA A 133 21.14 65.42 -17.37
CA ALA A 133 19.76 65.45 -17.04
C ALA A 133 19.07 64.15 -17.49
N LYS A 134 19.41 63.65 -18.69
CA LYS A 134 18.92 62.36 -19.19
C LYS A 134 19.36 61.17 -18.30
N ASN A 135 20.65 61.09 -17.98
CA ASN A 135 21.20 60.04 -17.13
C ASN A 135 20.55 60.04 -15.73
N ASN A 136 20.24 61.22 -15.18
CA ASN A 136 19.55 61.32 -13.91
C ASN A 136 18.12 60.76 -13.97
N VAL A 137 17.40 60.97 -15.09
CA VAL A 137 16.08 60.36 -15.29
C VAL A 137 16.21 58.83 -15.37
N GLU A 138 17.15 58.31 -16.16
CA GLU A 138 17.39 56.87 -16.29
C GLU A 138 17.77 56.21 -14.95
N LEU A 139 18.62 56.90 -14.16
CA LEU A 139 18.98 56.44 -12.81
C LEU A 139 17.74 56.31 -11.91
N LEU A 140 16.90 57.35 -11.86
CA LEU A 140 15.68 57.38 -11.04
C LEU A 140 14.63 56.38 -11.53
N GLU A 141 14.53 56.11 -12.84
CA GLU A 141 13.69 55.06 -13.40
C GLU A 141 14.11 53.66 -12.91
N ASN A 142 15.41 53.39 -12.90
CA ASN A 142 15.94 52.13 -12.37
C ASN A 142 15.73 52.02 -10.86
N GLN A 143 15.91 53.08 -10.09
CA GLN A 143 15.62 53.10 -8.65
C GLN A 143 14.12 52.89 -8.36
N LEU A 144 13.24 53.50 -9.17
CA LEU A 144 11.81 53.30 -9.07
C LEU A 144 11.41 51.83 -9.28
N LYS A 145 12.00 51.19 -10.30
CA LYS A 145 11.77 49.78 -10.57
C LYS A 145 12.21 48.91 -9.40
N THR A 146 13.38 49.17 -8.84
CA THR A 146 13.88 48.44 -7.65
C THR A 146 12.93 48.63 -6.44
N ALA A 147 12.47 49.86 -6.21
CA ALA A 147 11.52 50.11 -5.11
C ALA A 147 10.14 49.44 -5.32
N GLN A 148 9.67 49.33 -6.57
CA GLN A 148 8.48 48.59 -6.92
C GLN A 148 8.60 47.11 -6.55
N GLU A 149 9.74 46.48 -6.90
CA GLU A 149 9.99 45.10 -6.51
C GLU A 149 10.09 44.94 -4.98
N GLN A 150 10.67 45.93 -4.27
CA GLN A 150 10.72 45.90 -2.80
C GLN A 150 9.33 45.94 -2.16
N VAL A 151 8.41 46.77 -2.69
CA VAL A 151 7.00 46.79 -2.26
C VAL A 151 6.34 45.44 -2.48
N LYS A 152 6.56 44.80 -3.63
CA LYS A 152 6.06 43.50 -3.97
C LYS A 152 6.55 42.45 -2.99
N ILE A 153 7.84 42.39 -2.69
CA ILE A 153 8.42 41.45 -1.69
C ILE A 153 7.79 41.67 -0.32
N SER A 154 7.63 42.92 0.12
CA SER A 154 7.00 43.22 1.42
C SER A 154 5.53 42.76 1.48
N ARG A 155 4.78 42.92 0.39
CA ARG A 155 3.40 42.40 0.28
C ARG A 155 3.33 40.88 0.31
N GLU A 156 4.24 40.19 -0.38
CA GLU A 156 4.35 38.72 -0.33
C GLU A 156 4.61 38.22 1.11
N GLN A 157 5.47 38.94 1.86
CA GLN A 157 5.72 38.60 3.27
C GLN A 157 4.45 38.69 4.14
N VAL A 158 3.56 39.65 3.85
CA VAL A 158 2.24 39.72 4.52
C VAL A 158 1.36 38.53 4.13
N LEU A 159 1.37 38.11 2.87
CA LEU A 159 0.61 36.93 2.42
C LEU A 159 1.08 35.66 3.13
N PHE A 160 2.37 35.51 3.39
CA PHE A 160 2.94 34.34 4.09
C PHE A 160 2.50 34.22 5.57
N THR A 161 1.96 35.27 6.16
CA THR A 161 1.35 35.21 7.52
C THR A 161 0.00 34.52 7.54
N SER A 162 -0.61 34.29 6.38
CA SER A 162 -1.84 33.52 6.23
C SER A 162 -1.48 32.12 5.75
N VAL A 163 -1.80 31.10 6.54
CA VAL A 163 -1.47 29.72 6.25
C VAL A 163 -2.69 29.03 5.66
N TYR A 164 -2.52 28.50 4.47
CA TYR A 164 -3.58 27.82 3.70
C TYR A 164 -3.29 26.35 3.55
N SER A 165 -4.34 25.54 3.34
CA SER A 165 -4.19 24.14 2.99
C SER A 165 -3.62 24.02 1.57
N ASP A 166 -2.62 23.16 1.40
CA ASP A 166 -2.02 22.80 0.12
C ASP A 166 -2.68 21.58 -0.53
N VAL A 167 -3.51 20.84 0.23
CA VAL A 167 -4.21 19.62 -0.20
C VAL A 167 -5.70 19.68 0.19
N ASP A 168 -6.49 18.86 -0.51
CA ASP A 168 -7.84 18.52 -0.07
C ASP A 168 -7.76 17.40 0.97
N GLY A 169 -8.55 17.50 2.04
CA GLY A 169 -8.53 16.45 3.06
C GLY A 169 -9.35 16.76 4.30
N VAL A 170 -9.12 15.95 5.31
CA VAL A 170 -9.71 16.11 6.66
C VAL A 170 -8.60 16.47 7.63
N VAL A 171 -8.88 17.42 8.47
CA VAL A 171 -7.96 17.85 9.54
C VAL A 171 -7.90 16.75 10.60
N GLU A 172 -6.76 16.08 10.71
CA GLU A 172 -6.54 15.02 11.70
C GLU A 172 -6.13 15.60 13.06
N ASP A 173 -5.18 16.55 13.06
CA ASP A 173 -4.69 17.19 14.27
C ASP A 173 -4.57 18.71 14.12
N VAL A 174 -4.89 19.42 15.20
CA VAL A 174 -4.66 20.85 15.38
C VAL A 174 -4.05 21.06 16.77
N ASN A 175 -2.73 21.10 16.83
CA ASN A 175 -1.98 21.25 18.08
C ASN A 175 -1.37 22.65 18.19
N VAL A 176 -2.21 23.66 17.96
CA VAL A 176 -1.85 25.09 18.06
C VAL A 176 -3.05 25.92 18.48
N ARG A 177 -2.82 26.92 19.33
CA ARG A 177 -3.84 27.83 19.84
C ARG A 177 -3.49 29.28 19.57
N VAL A 178 -4.50 30.15 19.64
CA VAL A 178 -4.30 31.58 19.54
C VAL A 178 -3.37 32.05 20.66
N GLY A 179 -2.38 32.86 20.31
CA GLY A 179 -1.32 33.33 21.20
C GLY A 179 -0.07 32.47 21.25
N GLU A 180 -0.11 31.22 20.80
CA GLU A 180 1.06 30.32 20.69
C GLU A 180 1.90 30.61 19.43
N ILE A 181 3.12 30.09 19.40
CA ILE A 181 3.98 30.17 18.21
C ILE A 181 3.67 29.00 17.29
N PHE A 182 3.32 29.30 16.06
CA PHE A 182 3.23 28.32 15.00
C PHE A 182 4.58 28.21 14.29
N ALA A 183 5.27 27.11 14.51
CA ALA A 183 6.54 26.79 13.86
C ALA A 183 6.37 25.79 12.68
N GLY A 184 5.20 25.22 12.54
CA GLY A 184 4.81 24.34 11.43
C GLY A 184 5.09 22.85 11.64
N ALA A 185 6.07 22.47 12.45
CA ALA A 185 6.46 21.07 12.58
C ALA A 185 5.39 20.21 13.29
N GLY A 186 4.51 19.57 12.48
CA GLY A 186 3.53 18.60 13.00
C GLY A 186 2.36 19.19 13.80
N GLN A 187 2.23 20.52 13.87
CA GLN A 187 1.16 21.17 14.64
C GLN A 187 -0.21 21.05 13.96
N ILE A 188 -0.25 21.00 12.64
CA ILE A 188 -1.47 20.75 11.85
C ILE A 188 -1.19 19.62 10.87
N LYS A 189 -2.05 18.59 10.90
CA LYS A 189 -1.99 17.45 10.01
C LYS A 189 -3.29 17.32 9.23
N ILE A 190 -3.18 17.26 7.91
CA ILE A 190 -4.32 17.08 7.00
C ILE A 190 -4.12 15.78 6.25
N VAL A 191 -5.13 14.93 6.23
CA VAL A 191 -5.10 13.62 5.59
C VAL A 191 -6.12 13.58 4.46
N ASN A 192 -5.68 13.21 3.27
CA ASN A 192 -6.59 12.99 2.16
C ASN A 192 -7.30 11.64 2.33
N THR A 193 -8.61 11.65 2.48
CA THR A 193 -9.43 10.45 2.66
C THR A 193 -10.02 9.92 1.36
N THR A 194 -9.79 10.59 0.23
CA THR A 194 -10.34 10.19 -1.08
C THR A 194 -9.37 9.34 -1.90
N LYS A 195 -8.07 9.42 -1.59
CA LYS A 195 -7.03 8.63 -2.25
C LYS A 195 -6.38 7.72 -1.23
N LEU A 196 -6.79 6.47 -1.26
CA LEU A 196 -6.34 5.46 -0.32
C LEU A 196 -5.52 4.37 -1.05
N LYS A 197 -4.58 3.81 -0.33
CA LYS A 197 -3.80 2.65 -0.76
C LYS A 197 -3.73 1.63 0.37
N LEU A 198 -3.63 0.38 -0.01
CA LEU A 198 -3.19 -0.68 0.90
C LEU A 198 -1.67 -0.66 0.94
N THR A 199 -1.10 -0.79 2.13
CA THR A 199 0.32 -1.09 2.34
C THR A 199 0.43 -2.36 3.17
N ALA A 200 1.27 -3.31 2.74
CA ALA A 200 1.56 -4.54 3.48
C ALA A 200 3.03 -4.92 3.33
N GLU A 201 3.54 -5.71 4.27
CA GLU A 201 4.90 -6.23 4.22
C GLU A 201 4.90 -7.71 3.83
N VAL A 202 5.69 -8.07 2.84
CA VAL A 202 5.84 -9.43 2.30
C VAL A 202 7.22 -9.94 2.65
N HIS A 203 7.31 -11.17 3.16
CA HIS A 203 8.60 -11.79 3.50
C HIS A 203 9.47 -12.02 2.25
N GLU A 204 10.79 -11.86 2.40
CA GLU A 204 11.77 -11.90 1.29
C GLU A 204 11.72 -13.19 0.46
N ASN A 205 11.29 -14.32 1.05
CA ASN A 205 11.17 -15.61 0.35
C ASN A 205 10.21 -15.56 -0.85
N TYR A 206 9.27 -14.61 -0.84
CA TYR A 206 8.28 -14.44 -1.91
C TYR A 206 8.68 -13.39 -2.96
N SER A 207 9.89 -12.83 -2.86
CA SER A 207 10.36 -11.74 -3.73
C SER A 207 10.36 -12.09 -5.23
N GLN A 208 10.54 -13.35 -5.58
CA GLN A 208 10.48 -13.80 -6.98
C GLN A 208 9.05 -14.00 -7.49
N ARG A 209 8.09 -14.28 -6.60
CA ARG A 209 6.69 -14.59 -6.93
C ARG A 209 5.80 -13.36 -6.92
N VAL A 210 6.05 -12.42 -6.02
CA VAL A 210 5.25 -11.20 -5.87
C VAL A 210 5.81 -10.08 -6.76
N LYS A 211 5.03 -9.70 -7.78
CA LYS A 211 5.40 -8.68 -8.76
C LYS A 211 4.31 -7.63 -8.91
N THR A 212 4.66 -6.49 -9.48
CA THR A 212 3.66 -5.50 -9.91
C THR A 212 2.66 -6.16 -10.86
N GLY A 213 1.36 -5.94 -10.62
CA GLY A 213 0.27 -6.56 -11.36
C GLY A 213 -0.24 -7.88 -10.75
N THR A 214 0.46 -8.50 -9.78
CA THR A 214 -0.05 -9.66 -9.06
C THR A 214 -1.37 -9.31 -8.37
N LYS A 215 -2.38 -10.18 -8.54
CA LYS A 215 -3.71 -9.98 -7.95
C LYS A 215 -3.69 -10.23 -6.45
N LEU A 216 -4.31 -9.37 -5.70
CA LEU A 216 -4.54 -9.53 -4.28
C LEU A 216 -6.00 -9.27 -3.93
N THR A 217 -6.44 -9.91 -2.86
CA THR A 217 -7.74 -9.68 -2.24
C THR A 217 -7.53 -9.05 -0.87
N ILE A 218 -8.18 -7.92 -0.64
CA ILE A 218 -8.15 -7.16 0.61
C ILE A 218 -9.42 -7.47 1.35
N HIS A 219 -9.34 -8.13 2.48
CA HIS A 219 -10.47 -8.37 3.37
C HIS A 219 -10.44 -7.33 4.49
N LEU A 220 -11.54 -6.64 4.66
CA LEU A 220 -11.76 -5.65 5.71
C LEU A 220 -12.74 -6.24 6.72
N PRO A 221 -12.27 -6.87 7.81
CA PRO A 221 -13.13 -7.62 8.73
C PRO A 221 -14.22 -6.75 9.34
N ASP A 222 -13.87 -5.53 9.75
CA ASP A 222 -14.79 -4.59 10.41
C ASP A 222 -15.95 -4.15 9.51
N LEU A 223 -15.73 -4.13 8.19
CA LEU A 223 -16.72 -3.72 7.20
C LEU A 223 -17.37 -4.92 6.49
N GLN A 224 -16.90 -6.13 6.76
CA GLN A 224 -17.30 -7.38 6.05
C GLN A 224 -17.22 -7.24 4.54
N LYS A 225 -16.26 -6.44 4.05
CA LYS A 225 -16.04 -6.17 2.62
C LYS A 225 -14.75 -6.83 2.13
N SER A 226 -14.77 -7.24 0.88
CA SER A 226 -13.60 -7.75 0.17
C SER A 226 -13.40 -6.94 -1.11
N ILE A 227 -12.19 -6.45 -1.32
CA ILE A 227 -11.80 -5.64 -2.48
C ILE A 227 -10.70 -6.38 -3.23
N GLN A 228 -10.84 -6.53 -4.53
CA GLN A 228 -9.77 -7.05 -5.38
C GLN A 228 -9.00 -5.89 -6.01
N ALA A 229 -7.68 -5.97 -5.96
CA ALA A 229 -6.81 -4.98 -6.56
C ALA A 229 -5.52 -5.64 -7.08
N PRO A 230 -4.87 -5.08 -8.10
CA PRO A 230 -3.50 -5.47 -8.46
C PRO A 230 -2.49 -4.74 -7.57
N ILE A 231 -1.37 -5.38 -7.31
CA ILE A 231 -0.21 -4.72 -6.69
C ILE A 231 0.29 -3.63 -7.65
N SER A 232 0.36 -2.39 -7.17
CA SER A 232 0.81 -1.24 -7.94
C SER A 232 2.30 -0.97 -7.77
N VAL A 233 2.82 -1.20 -6.57
CA VAL A 233 4.24 -0.99 -6.23
C VAL A 233 4.76 -2.19 -5.45
N VAL A 234 5.99 -2.60 -5.78
CA VAL A 234 6.76 -3.59 -5.01
C VAL A 234 8.07 -2.93 -4.59
N GLY A 235 8.34 -2.90 -3.29
CA GLY A 235 9.56 -2.36 -2.72
C GLY A 235 10.79 -3.12 -3.20
N LYS A 236 11.83 -2.39 -3.59
CA LYS A 236 13.10 -2.97 -4.06
C LYS A 236 14.12 -3.18 -2.93
N ILE A 237 13.82 -2.65 -1.74
CA ILE A 237 14.71 -2.72 -0.59
C ILE A 237 14.07 -3.65 0.43
N ILE A 238 14.86 -4.58 0.94
CA ILE A 238 14.45 -5.49 2.02
C ILE A 238 14.82 -4.83 3.35
N ASN A 239 13.87 -4.75 4.25
CA ASN A 239 14.12 -4.31 5.62
C ASN A 239 14.90 -5.41 6.35
N PRO A 240 16.13 -5.15 6.84
CA PRO A 240 16.97 -6.17 7.44
C PRO A 240 16.42 -6.71 8.77
N ASN A 241 15.60 -5.93 9.49
CA ASN A 241 15.05 -6.33 10.77
C ASN A 241 13.85 -7.29 10.62
N SER A 242 12.93 -6.97 9.69
CA SER A 242 11.73 -7.78 9.44
C SER A 242 11.91 -8.80 8.31
N ARG A 243 13.04 -8.74 7.57
CA ARG A 243 13.28 -9.53 6.35
C ARG A 243 12.11 -9.48 5.37
N SER A 244 11.52 -8.32 5.21
CA SER A 244 10.36 -8.06 4.38
C SER A 244 10.61 -6.90 3.43
N PHE A 245 9.81 -6.86 2.37
CA PHE A 245 9.69 -5.73 1.47
C PHE A 245 8.23 -5.27 1.45
N PHE A 246 8.03 -3.97 1.26
CA PHE A 246 6.67 -3.44 1.21
C PHE A 246 6.04 -3.63 -0.17
N ILE A 247 4.73 -3.77 -0.17
CA ILE A 247 3.90 -3.69 -1.37
C ILE A 247 2.83 -2.64 -1.17
N GLU A 248 2.40 -2.03 -2.28
CA GLU A 248 1.26 -1.13 -2.28
C GLU A 248 0.25 -1.55 -3.35
N ALA A 249 -1.02 -1.41 -3.04
CA ALA A 249 -2.11 -1.56 -3.99
C ALA A 249 -3.06 -0.38 -3.87
N LYS A 250 -3.49 0.18 -5.00
CA LYS A 250 -4.49 1.26 -5.01
C LYS A 250 -5.84 0.70 -4.61
N VAL A 251 -6.51 1.38 -3.71
CA VAL A 251 -7.85 1.03 -3.26
C VAL A 251 -8.83 2.06 -3.79
N ALA A 252 -9.94 1.60 -4.38
CA ALA A 252 -10.98 2.51 -4.83
C ALA A 252 -11.56 3.30 -3.65
N ALA A 253 -11.89 4.57 -3.88
CA ALA A 253 -12.48 5.42 -2.87
C ALA A 253 -13.82 4.81 -2.37
N ASP A 254 -13.90 4.60 -1.08
CA ASP A 254 -15.12 4.16 -0.39
C ASP A 254 -15.29 5.03 0.87
N LYS A 255 -16.51 5.50 1.13
CA LYS A 255 -16.80 6.40 2.25
C LYS A 255 -16.63 5.74 3.62
N ASP A 256 -16.69 4.41 3.66
CA ASP A 256 -16.55 3.64 4.89
C ASP A 256 -15.08 3.35 5.23
N LEU A 257 -14.17 3.46 4.25
CA LEU A 257 -12.75 3.25 4.45
C LEU A 257 -12.10 4.41 5.18
N ARG A 258 -11.27 4.09 6.15
CA ARG A 258 -10.51 5.06 6.92
C ARG A 258 -9.02 4.77 6.87
N PRO A 259 -8.17 5.77 6.78
CA PRO A 259 -6.72 5.61 6.97
C PRO A 259 -6.42 4.91 8.30
N ASN A 260 -5.36 4.11 8.32
CA ASN A 260 -4.89 3.27 9.42
C ASN A 260 -5.79 2.06 9.77
N GLN A 261 -6.83 1.79 8.99
CA GLN A 261 -7.65 0.58 9.16
C GLN A 261 -6.85 -0.66 8.78
N ILE A 262 -6.96 -1.71 9.62
CA ILE A 262 -6.31 -2.99 9.38
C ILE A 262 -7.05 -3.74 8.27
N ALA A 263 -6.28 -4.38 7.41
CA ALA A 263 -6.76 -5.21 6.32
C ALA A 263 -6.04 -6.57 6.33
N LEU A 264 -6.78 -7.64 6.09
CA LEU A 264 -6.19 -8.95 5.80
C LEU A 264 -6.01 -9.05 4.28
N VAL A 265 -4.82 -9.44 3.85
CA VAL A 265 -4.43 -9.45 2.45
C VAL A 265 -4.09 -10.86 2.02
N GLN A 266 -4.69 -11.30 0.93
CA GLN A 266 -4.39 -12.57 0.28
C GLN A 266 -3.80 -12.29 -1.10
N ILE A 267 -2.54 -12.64 -1.32
CA ILE A 267 -1.86 -12.49 -2.61
C ILE A 267 -1.86 -13.83 -3.31
N LEU A 268 -2.45 -13.91 -4.49
CA LEU A 268 -2.37 -15.10 -5.33
C LEU A 268 -0.97 -15.18 -5.96
N ASP A 269 -0.08 -15.98 -5.38
CA ASP A 269 1.31 -16.09 -5.83
C ASP A 269 1.58 -17.31 -6.72
N TYR A 270 0.69 -18.34 -6.64
CA TYR A 270 0.77 -19.53 -7.48
C TYR A 270 -0.62 -20.06 -7.81
N SER A 271 -0.81 -20.47 -9.05
CA SER A 271 -2.04 -21.12 -9.54
C SER A 271 -1.67 -22.23 -10.53
N ALA A 272 -2.24 -23.42 -10.33
CA ALA A 272 -2.11 -24.55 -11.25
C ALA A 272 -3.48 -25.03 -11.66
N GLU A 273 -3.77 -24.98 -12.95
CA GLU A 273 -4.98 -25.58 -13.52
C GLU A 273 -4.78 -27.08 -13.67
N ASN A 274 -5.87 -27.85 -13.49
CA ASN A 274 -5.85 -29.31 -13.57
C ASN A 274 -4.86 -30.01 -12.60
N ALA A 275 -4.62 -29.41 -11.45
CA ALA A 275 -3.78 -29.98 -10.41
C ALA A 275 -4.52 -31.09 -9.66
N ILE A 276 -3.74 -32.05 -9.14
CA ILE A 276 -4.23 -33.04 -8.17
C ILE A 276 -3.86 -32.52 -6.79
N ALA A 277 -4.85 -32.28 -5.94
CA ALA A 277 -4.64 -31.90 -4.55
C ALA A 277 -5.23 -32.93 -3.61
N ILE A 278 -4.50 -33.21 -2.54
CA ILE A 278 -4.88 -34.17 -1.52
C ILE A 278 -4.88 -33.50 -0.13
N PRO A 279 -5.66 -33.98 0.83
CA PRO A 279 -5.54 -33.54 2.21
C PRO A 279 -4.12 -33.84 2.74
N VAL A 280 -3.47 -32.85 3.35
CA VAL A 280 -2.06 -32.96 3.79
C VAL A 280 -1.85 -34.11 4.79
N ASN A 281 -2.84 -34.41 5.61
CA ASN A 281 -2.79 -35.51 6.58
C ASN A 281 -2.67 -36.90 5.95
N THR A 282 -2.99 -37.06 4.65
CA THR A 282 -2.85 -38.35 3.93
C THR A 282 -1.44 -38.64 3.46
N LEU A 283 -0.57 -37.62 3.44
CA LEU A 283 0.84 -37.76 3.07
C LEU A 283 1.60 -38.47 4.18
N GLN A 284 2.34 -39.51 3.81
CA GLN A 284 3.24 -40.25 4.69
C GLN A 284 4.68 -40.13 4.19
N ASN A 285 5.62 -40.40 5.08
CA ASN A 285 7.05 -40.37 4.77
C ASN A 285 7.74 -41.59 5.40
N ASP A 286 8.64 -42.20 4.66
CA ASP A 286 9.53 -43.24 5.17
C ASP A 286 10.94 -43.09 4.60
N GLU A 287 11.80 -44.11 4.77
CA GLU A 287 13.19 -44.10 4.30
C GLU A 287 13.30 -43.95 2.77
N THR A 288 12.27 -44.36 2.01
CA THR A 288 12.22 -44.29 0.55
C THR A 288 11.67 -42.96 0.04
N GLY A 289 11.04 -42.14 0.89
CA GLY A 289 10.52 -40.81 0.55
C GLY A 289 9.05 -40.62 0.89
N LYS A 290 8.42 -39.64 0.24
CA LYS A 290 7.03 -39.25 0.46
C LYS A 290 6.08 -40.13 -0.36
N TYR A 291 5.04 -40.64 0.28
CA TYR A 291 4.07 -41.52 -0.37
C TYR A 291 2.64 -41.31 0.16
N VAL A 292 1.68 -41.84 -0.57
CA VAL A 292 0.28 -41.95 -0.17
C VAL A 292 -0.22 -43.40 -0.36
N MET A 293 -1.25 -43.79 0.38
CA MET A 293 -1.90 -45.09 0.17
C MET A 293 -3.05 -44.94 -0.82
N VAL A 294 -3.01 -45.74 -1.88
CA VAL A 294 -4.02 -45.75 -2.95
C VAL A 294 -4.75 -47.09 -2.91
N ALA A 295 -6.06 -47.06 -3.00
CA ALA A 295 -6.89 -48.26 -3.10
C ALA A 295 -6.93 -48.74 -4.57
N VAL A 296 -6.42 -49.93 -4.83
CA VAL A 296 -6.37 -50.55 -6.15
C VAL A 296 -7.15 -51.85 -6.15
N ASN A 297 -7.95 -52.09 -7.19
CA ASN A 297 -8.66 -53.37 -7.34
C ASN A 297 -7.75 -54.38 -8.05
N GLU A 298 -7.26 -55.36 -7.33
CA GLU A 298 -6.47 -56.47 -7.86
C GLU A 298 -7.22 -57.77 -7.73
N LYS A 299 -7.53 -58.41 -8.87
CA LYS A 299 -8.24 -59.73 -8.91
C LYS A 299 -9.56 -59.76 -8.10
N GLY A 300 -10.32 -58.65 -8.13
CA GLY A 300 -11.58 -58.57 -7.42
C GLY A 300 -11.48 -58.24 -5.91
N LYS A 301 -10.28 -57.98 -5.39
CA LYS A 301 -10.03 -57.53 -4.01
C LYS A 301 -9.47 -56.12 -4.01
N LEU A 302 -9.97 -55.34 -3.07
CA LEU A 302 -9.45 -53.96 -2.88
C LEU A 302 -8.21 -53.98 -1.99
N ILE A 303 -7.09 -53.52 -2.50
CA ILE A 303 -5.79 -53.58 -1.85
C ILE A 303 -5.22 -52.18 -1.71
N ALA A 304 -4.63 -51.87 -0.56
CA ALA A 304 -3.87 -50.64 -0.36
C ALA A 304 -2.50 -50.78 -0.98
N ARG A 305 -2.15 -49.86 -1.88
CA ARG A 305 -0.83 -49.76 -2.49
C ARG A 305 -0.16 -48.48 -2.10
N LYS A 306 1.10 -48.61 -1.66
CA LYS A 306 1.98 -47.48 -1.43
C LYS A 306 2.38 -46.86 -2.78
N ARG A 307 2.12 -45.59 -2.99
CA ARG A 307 2.51 -44.87 -4.20
C ARG A 307 3.35 -43.65 -3.86
N MET A 308 4.57 -43.67 -4.37
CA MET A 308 5.52 -42.56 -4.20
C MET A 308 5.01 -41.34 -4.93
N VAL A 309 5.13 -40.15 -4.27
CA VAL A 309 4.64 -38.90 -4.82
C VAL A 309 5.66 -37.79 -4.71
N THR A 310 5.65 -36.87 -5.70
CA THR A 310 6.36 -35.61 -5.61
C THR A 310 5.35 -34.53 -5.27
N VAL A 311 5.59 -33.84 -4.16
CA VAL A 311 4.70 -32.79 -3.67
C VAL A 311 5.01 -31.46 -4.33
N GLY A 312 3.99 -30.62 -4.48
CA GLY A 312 4.08 -29.23 -4.90
C GLY A 312 3.86 -28.27 -3.74
N GLU A 313 3.06 -27.24 -3.99
CA GLU A 313 2.73 -26.23 -3.00
C GLU A 313 1.67 -26.74 -1.98
N PHE A 314 1.73 -26.18 -0.80
CA PHE A 314 0.80 -26.47 0.29
C PHE A 314 0.04 -25.19 0.66
N TYR A 315 -1.29 -25.27 0.67
CA TYR A 315 -2.11 -24.15 1.13
C TYR A 315 -3.31 -24.66 1.94
N LYS A 316 -3.48 -24.14 3.14
CA LYS A 316 -4.46 -24.62 4.14
C LYS A 316 -4.28 -26.11 4.40
N ASP A 317 -5.29 -26.91 4.10
CA ASP A 317 -5.29 -28.36 4.33
C ASP A 317 -5.01 -29.17 3.05
N GLN A 318 -4.73 -28.50 1.93
CA GLN A 318 -4.53 -29.13 0.63
C GLN A 318 -3.07 -29.08 0.21
N LEU A 319 -2.58 -30.22 -0.28
CA LEU A 319 -1.24 -30.39 -0.81
C LEU A 319 -1.31 -30.75 -2.29
N GLU A 320 -0.66 -29.95 -3.13
CA GLU A 320 -0.53 -30.25 -4.56
C GLU A 320 0.39 -31.47 -4.77
N ILE A 321 -0.01 -32.39 -5.64
CA ILE A 321 0.80 -33.51 -6.08
C ILE A 321 1.21 -33.29 -7.53
N LYS A 322 2.53 -33.20 -7.76
CA LYS A 322 3.09 -32.96 -9.12
C LYS A 322 3.21 -34.25 -9.91
N THR A 323 3.63 -35.33 -9.25
CA THR A 323 3.80 -36.63 -9.90
C THR A 323 3.45 -37.77 -8.95
N GLY A 324 3.08 -38.93 -9.48
CA GLY A 324 2.80 -40.16 -8.72
C GLY A 324 1.32 -40.52 -8.62
N LEU A 325 0.41 -39.58 -8.86
CA LEU A 325 -1.03 -39.82 -8.87
C LEU A 325 -1.66 -39.41 -10.20
N GLN A 326 -2.79 -40.01 -10.52
CA GLN A 326 -3.59 -39.71 -11.69
C GLN A 326 -5.04 -39.39 -11.31
N VAL A 327 -5.71 -38.65 -12.17
CA VAL A 327 -7.16 -38.41 -12.04
C VAL A 327 -7.88 -39.77 -12.12
N GLY A 328 -8.78 -40.00 -11.18
CA GLY A 328 -9.49 -41.27 -11.02
C GLY A 328 -8.85 -42.25 -10.01
N ASP A 329 -7.62 -42.02 -9.55
CA ASP A 329 -7.06 -42.80 -8.45
C ASP A 329 -7.87 -42.60 -7.17
N GLN A 330 -8.01 -43.67 -6.37
CA GLN A 330 -8.69 -43.62 -5.09
C GLN A 330 -7.67 -43.61 -3.97
N ILE A 331 -7.49 -42.46 -3.33
CA ILE A 331 -6.58 -42.31 -2.18
C ILE A 331 -7.32 -42.71 -0.89
N VAL A 332 -6.59 -43.30 0.06
CA VAL A 332 -7.10 -43.58 1.40
C VAL A 332 -6.99 -42.31 2.24
N THR A 333 -8.12 -41.77 2.67
CA THR A 333 -8.19 -40.53 3.47
C THR A 333 -8.28 -40.77 4.98
N GLU A 334 -8.81 -41.92 5.40
CA GLU A 334 -8.84 -42.30 6.80
C GLU A 334 -8.47 -43.77 6.97
N GLY A 335 -7.87 -44.15 8.10
CA GLY A 335 -7.43 -45.52 8.40
C GLY A 335 -6.06 -45.86 7.77
N PHE A 336 -5.39 -44.95 7.09
CA PHE A 336 -4.11 -45.16 6.38
C PHE A 336 -2.91 -45.38 7.32
N GLN A 337 -2.95 -44.85 8.56
CA GLN A 337 -1.82 -44.86 9.50
C GLN A 337 -1.28 -46.23 9.87
N SER A 338 -2.13 -47.28 9.75
CA SER A 338 -1.81 -48.65 10.11
C SER A 338 -1.85 -49.59 8.91
N LEU A 339 -1.82 -49.02 7.70
CA LEU A 339 -1.76 -49.81 6.46
C LEU A 339 -0.30 -50.06 6.02
N TYR A 340 -0.08 -51.26 5.48
CA TYR A 340 1.14 -51.60 4.77
C TYR A 340 0.87 -51.90 3.28
N ASP A 341 1.88 -51.86 2.47
CA ASP A 341 1.73 -52.13 1.03
C ASP A 341 1.22 -53.55 0.79
N GLY A 342 0.21 -53.70 -0.07
CA GLY A 342 -0.43 -54.97 -0.36
C GLY A 342 -1.51 -55.41 0.62
N GLN A 343 -1.88 -54.65 1.62
CA GLN A 343 -2.90 -54.97 2.61
C GLN A 343 -4.31 -54.92 2.02
N PHE A 344 -5.10 -55.96 2.33
CA PHE A 344 -6.52 -56.02 1.98
C PHE A 344 -7.31 -54.95 2.78
N ILE A 345 -8.14 -54.19 2.09
CA ILE A 345 -8.95 -53.12 2.66
C ILE A 345 -10.42 -53.28 2.30
N VAL A 346 -11.28 -52.76 3.14
CA VAL A 346 -12.73 -52.68 2.94
C VAL A 346 -13.16 -51.23 3.08
N LEU A 347 -14.01 -50.77 2.17
CA LEU A 347 -14.51 -49.41 2.24
C LEU A 347 -15.51 -49.27 3.37
N ALA A 348 -15.36 -48.28 4.20
CA ALA A 348 -16.39 -47.88 5.15
C ALA A 348 -17.62 -47.39 4.38
N SER A 349 -18.76 -47.98 4.64
CA SER A 349 -20.03 -47.42 4.15
C SER A 349 -20.29 -46.11 4.86
N LYS A 350 -20.47 -45.03 4.07
CA LYS A 350 -20.87 -43.72 4.60
C LYS A 350 -22.28 -43.77 5.11
#